data_8bfee419df70d77d5981a301b85c36e4
#
_entry.id   8bfee419df70d77d5981a301b85c36e4
#
_cell.length_a   1.000
_cell.length_b   1.000
_cell.length_c   1.000
_cell.angle_alpha   90.00
_cell.angle_beta   90.00
_cell.angle_gamma   90.00
#
_symmetry.space_group_name_H-M   'P 1'
#
loop_
_entity.id
_entity.type
_entity.pdbx_description
1 polymer ?
#
loop_
_entity_poly.entity_id
_entity_poly.type
_entity_poly.pdbx_seq_one_letter_code
_entity_poly.pdbx_strand_id
1 'polypeptide(L)'
;MTYESNKYRIVLAFYGDDLDNYDHVVALETKLEAELLSGEVDGHDVGESVVNIFIDSREPTRCFEEAMRIINDMEPKPNAAGYRDIKGEDYVRLWPAGDVTAFELN
;
A
#
# COMPACT_ATOMS: atom_id res chain seq x y z
N MET A 1 -4.14 -19.37 16.05
CA MET A 1 -4.20 -19.09 15.58
C MET A 1 -4.14 -18.58 14.65
N THR A 2 -4.30 -18.32 14.25
CA THR A 2 -4.34 -17.91 13.49
C THR A 2 -4.21 -17.30 12.70
N TYR A 3 -4.07 -17.30 12.26
CA TYR A 3 -3.72 -16.78 11.48
C TYR A 3 -4.33 -16.58 10.19
N GLU A 4 -5.43 -16.79 9.77
CA GLU A 4 -6.15 -16.30 8.66
C GLU A 4 -6.69 -14.99 8.95
N SER A 5 -5.94 -14.28 9.71
CA SER A 5 -6.31 -12.95 10.12
C SER A 5 -6.18 -11.96 8.99
N ASN A 6 -5.25 -12.12 8.06
CA ASN A 6 -5.06 -11.17 6.98
C ASN A 6 -5.59 -11.78 5.68
N LYS A 7 -6.72 -11.24 5.19
CA LYS A 7 -7.40 -11.78 4.03
C LYS A 7 -7.25 -10.95 2.77
N TYR A 8 -6.78 -9.72 2.91
CA TYR A 8 -6.68 -8.79 1.79
C TYR A 8 -5.28 -8.24 1.71
N ARG A 9 -4.84 -7.96 0.48
CA ARG A 9 -3.55 -7.30 0.24
C ARG A 9 -3.81 -5.93 -0.32
N ILE A 10 -3.26 -4.91 0.34
CA ILE A 10 -3.30 -3.53 -0.08
C ILE A 10 -1.99 -3.22 -0.78
N VAL A 11 -2.06 -2.48 -1.88
CA VAL A 11 -0.87 -2.01 -2.59
C VAL A 11 -0.90 -0.50 -2.58
N LEU A 12 0.20 0.12 -2.14
CA LEU A 12 0.41 1.56 -2.24
C LEU A 12 1.45 1.76 -3.32
N ALA A 13 1.09 2.42 -4.41
CA ALA A 13 1.97 2.59 -5.56
C ALA A 13 2.53 4.01 -5.60
N PHE A 14 3.86 4.12 -5.70
CA PHE A 14 4.58 5.38 -5.74
C PHE A 14 5.33 5.45 -7.04
N TYR A 15 4.96 6.39 -7.92
CA TYR A 15 5.55 6.50 -9.24
C TYR A 15 6.78 7.38 -9.20
N GLY A 16 7.80 6.99 -9.93
CA GLY A 16 9.04 7.72 -9.99
C GLY A 16 10.18 6.73 -10.19
N ASP A 17 11.25 7.17 -10.81
CA ASP A 17 12.33 6.27 -11.17
C ASP A 17 13.70 6.76 -10.69
N ASP A 18 13.75 7.72 -9.75
CA ASP A 18 15.04 8.14 -9.22
C ASP A 18 15.29 7.51 -7.85
N LEU A 19 16.57 7.51 -7.45
CA LEU A 19 16.98 6.87 -6.22
C LEU A 19 16.42 7.56 -4.98
N ASP A 20 16.25 8.89 -5.05
CA ASP A 20 15.68 9.62 -3.92
C ASP A 20 14.27 9.17 -3.65
N ASN A 21 13.50 8.93 -4.71
CA ASN A 21 12.13 8.45 -4.55
C ASN A 21 12.11 7.09 -3.85
N TYR A 22 13.00 6.19 -4.25
CA TYR A 22 13.09 4.88 -3.62
C TYR A 22 13.40 4.99 -2.13
N ASP A 23 14.39 5.80 -1.78
CA ASP A 23 14.79 5.96 -0.38
C ASP A 23 13.66 6.54 0.46
N HIS A 24 12.92 7.50 -0.11
CA HIS A 24 11.78 8.09 0.58
C HIS A 24 10.67 7.08 0.81
N VAL A 25 10.40 6.22 -0.17
CA VAL A 25 9.38 5.19 -0.03
C VAL A 25 9.77 4.16 1.02
N VAL A 26 11.05 3.79 1.08
CA VAL A 26 11.54 2.88 2.11
C VAL A 26 11.37 3.49 3.50
N ALA A 27 11.57 4.80 3.63
CA ALA A 27 11.35 5.47 4.92
C ALA A 27 9.87 5.43 5.31
N LEU A 28 8.95 5.61 4.35
CA LEU A 28 7.52 5.47 4.60
C LEU A 28 7.19 4.04 5.06
N GLU A 29 7.76 3.07 4.38
CA GLU A 29 7.53 1.67 4.73
C GLU A 29 7.97 1.38 6.16
N THR A 30 9.13 1.89 6.54
CA THR A 30 9.65 1.70 7.89
C THR A 30 8.71 2.27 8.94
N LYS A 31 8.18 3.47 8.69
CA LYS A 31 7.23 4.07 9.62
C LYS A 31 5.95 3.26 9.71
N LEU A 32 5.46 2.77 8.58
CA LEU A 32 4.26 1.93 8.58
C LEU A 32 4.49 0.64 9.35
N GLU A 33 5.66 0.02 9.18
CA GLU A 33 5.99 -1.19 9.93
C GLU A 33 5.96 -0.95 11.44
N ALA A 34 6.40 0.22 11.86
CA ALA A 34 6.48 0.55 13.28
C ALA A 34 5.14 0.91 13.89
N GLU A 35 4.22 1.49 13.12
CA GLU A 35 3.03 2.13 13.69
C GLU A 35 1.70 1.55 13.26
N LEU A 36 1.65 0.76 12.19
CA LEU A 36 0.39 0.25 11.68
C LEU A 36 -0.19 -0.80 12.61
N LEU A 37 -1.47 -0.65 12.97
CA LEU A 37 -2.14 -1.56 13.90
C LEU A 37 -3.17 -2.45 13.20
N SER A 38 -3.79 -1.98 12.12
CA SER A 38 -4.87 -2.71 11.45
C SER A 38 -4.38 -3.57 10.29
N GLY A 39 -3.07 -3.75 10.18
CA GLY A 39 -2.50 -4.61 9.16
C GLY A 39 -1.02 -4.78 9.39
N GLU A 40 -0.37 -5.50 8.48
CA GLU A 40 1.06 -5.78 8.55
C GLU A 40 1.70 -5.46 7.21
N VAL A 41 2.82 -4.75 7.24
CA VAL A 41 3.60 -4.51 6.02
C VAL A 41 4.28 -5.82 5.66
N ASP A 42 4.06 -6.28 4.42
CA ASP A 42 4.67 -7.52 3.94
C ASP A 42 6.00 -7.23 3.23
N GLY A 43 6.18 -6.02 2.75
CA GLY A 43 7.40 -5.65 2.05
C GLY A 43 7.09 -4.71 0.90
N HIS A 44 8.05 -4.58 0.00
CA HIS A 44 7.86 -3.75 -1.19
C HIS A 44 8.52 -4.43 -2.38
N ASP A 45 8.15 -3.96 -3.59
CA ASP A 45 8.92 -4.32 -4.76
C ASP A 45 9.14 -3.08 -5.61
N VAL A 46 10.10 -3.19 -6.52
CA VAL A 46 10.46 -2.10 -7.42
C VAL A 46 10.23 -2.58 -8.83
N GLY A 47 9.34 -1.90 -9.54
CA GLY A 47 9.11 -2.15 -10.95
C GLY A 47 9.70 -1.01 -11.76
N GLU A 48 9.33 -0.98 -13.02
CA GLU A 48 9.80 0.09 -13.89
C GLU A 48 9.06 1.38 -13.51
N SER A 49 9.80 2.35 -12.99
CA SER A 49 9.27 3.65 -12.59
C SER A 49 8.19 3.58 -11.52
N VAL A 50 8.20 2.53 -10.69
CA VAL A 50 7.22 2.41 -9.62
C VAL A 50 7.82 1.64 -8.45
N VAL A 51 7.45 2.05 -7.23
CA VAL A 51 7.73 1.28 -6.02
C VAL A 51 6.39 0.97 -5.37
N ASN A 52 6.16 -0.28 -5.06
CA ASN A 52 4.91 -0.71 -4.43
C ASN A 52 5.18 -1.19 -3.01
N ILE A 53 4.38 -0.70 -2.06
CA ILE A 53 4.41 -1.24 -0.69
C ILE A 53 3.19 -2.15 -0.54
N PHE A 54 3.43 -3.35 -0.03
CA PHE A 54 2.37 -4.34 0.18
C PHE A 54 2.02 -4.43 1.67
N ILE A 55 0.73 -4.35 1.97
CA ILE A 55 0.22 -4.43 3.34
C ILE A 55 -0.90 -5.47 3.36
N ASP A 56 -0.83 -6.39 4.30
CA ASP A 56 -1.87 -7.41 4.46
C ASP A 56 -2.77 -7.01 5.62
N SER A 57 -4.09 -7.15 5.45
CA SER A 57 -5.05 -6.71 6.44
C SER A 57 -6.36 -7.47 6.31
N ARG A 58 -7.11 -7.54 7.41
CA ARG A 58 -8.48 -8.05 7.40
C ARG A 58 -9.48 -6.97 7.03
N GLU A 59 -9.09 -5.71 7.15
CA GLU A 59 -9.98 -4.57 6.95
C GLU A 59 -9.29 -3.57 6.04
N PRO A 60 -9.30 -3.84 4.71
CA PRO A 60 -8.45 -3.08 3.80
C PRO A 60 -8.76 -1.59 3.74
N THR A 61 -10.04 -1.20 3.80
CA THR A 61 -10.38 0.22 3.75
C THR A 61 -9.91 0.93 5.01
N ARG A 62 -10.18 0.33 6.16
CA ARG A 62 -9.76 0.92 7.44
C ARG A 62 -8.25 0.98 7.55
N CYS A 63 -7.58 -0.09 7.10
CA CYS A 63 -6.12 -0.13 7.15
C CYS A 63 -5.51 0.91 6.22
N PHE A 64 -6.08 1.09 5.03
CA PHE A 64 -5.63 2.12 4.11
C PHE A 64 -5.76 3.51 4.77
N GLU A 65 -6.89 3.78 5.43
CA GLU A 65 -7.08 5.07 6.09
C GLU A 65 -6.06 5.28 7.20
N GLU A 66 -5.80 4.23 7.97
CA GLU A 66 -4.78 4.32 9.01
C GLU A 66 -3.41 4.60 8.42
N ALA A 67 -3.06 3.88 7.35
CA ALA A 67 -1.76 4.05 6.70
C ALA A 67 -1.60 5.49 6.20
N MET A 68 -2.64 6.04 5.59
CA MET A 68 -2.57 7.41 5.08
C MET A 68 -2.41 8.44 6.21
N ARG A 69 -3.02 8.19 7.37
CA ARG A 69 -2.81 9.06 8.52
C ARG A 69 -1.38 9.00 9.03
N ILE A 70 -0.82 7.79 9.08
CA ILE A 70 0.54 7.59 9.59
C ILE A 70 1.55 8.35 8.72
N ILE A 71 1.38 8.34 7.40
CA ILE A 71 2.34 8.96 6.50
C ILE A 71 1.90 10.35 6.04
N ASN A 72 0.89 10.93 6.71
CA ASN A 72 0.31 12.20 6.27
C ASN A 72 1.32 13.34 6.20
N ASP A 73 2.32 13.33 7.06
CA ASP A 73 3.33 14.39 7.10
C ASP A 73 4.62 14.01 6.37
N MET A 74 4.59 12.95 5.59
CA MET A 74 5.77 12.50 4.85
C MET A 74 5.53 12.61 3.34
N GLU A 75 6.62 12.59 2.59
CA GLU A 75 6.57 12.59 1.13
C GLU A 75 7.42 11.43 0.62
N PRO A 76 7.08 10.86 -0.51
CA PRO A 76 5.96 11.21 -1.39
C PRO A 76 4.65 10.59 -0.90
N LYS A 77 3.54 11.08 -1.44
CA LYS A 77 2.24 10.45 -1.21
C LYS A 77 2.05 9.37 -2.27
N PRO A 78 1.27 8.32 -1.97
CA PRO A 78 0.98 7.33 -3.01
C PRO A 78 0.25 7.97 -4.18
N ASN A 79 0.62 7.56 -5.38
CA ASN A 79 -0.06 8.00 -6.59
C ASN A 79 -1.33 7.20 -6.83
N ALA A 80 -1.34 5.94 -6.38
CA ALA A 80 -2.50 5.09 -6.52
C ALA A 80 -2.47 4.03 -5.42
N ALA A 81 -3.60 3.48 -5.10
CA ALA A 81 -3.70 2.37 -4.16
C ALA A 81 -4.89 1.51 -4.50
N GLY A 82 -4.79 0.23 -4.21
CA GLY A 82 -5.86 -0.71 -4.41
C GLY A 82 -5.71 -1.88 -3.47
N TYR A 83 -6.71 -2.75 -3.42
CA TYR A 83 -6.59 -3.97 -2.64
C TYR A 83 -7.24 -5.13 -3.38
N ARG A 84 -6.88 -6.32 -3.00
CA ARG A 84 -7.52 -7.54 -3.50
C ARG A 84 -7.60 -8.55 -2.38
N ASP A 85 -8.51 -9.51 -2.56
CA ASP A 85 -8.50 -10.71 -1.71
C ASP A 85 -7.16 -11.42 -1.97
N ILE A 86 -6.53 -11.93 -0.92
CA ILE A 86 -5.23 -12.61 -1.09
C ILE A 86 -5.34 -13.79 -2.04
N LYS A 87 -6.50 -14.44 -2.07
CA LYS A 87 -6.73 -15.58 -2.96
C LYS A 87 -7.32 -15.18 -4.30
N GLY A 88 -7.60 -13.88 -4.50
CA GLY A 88 -8.21 -13.39 -5.74
C GLY A 88 -7.20 -12.71 -6.62
N GLU A 89 -7.68 -12.22 -7.75
CA GLU A 89 -6.81 -11.55 -8.72
C GLU A 89 -7.27 -10.15 -9.04
N ASP A 90 -8.52 -9.80 -8.70
CA ASP A 90 -9.08 -8.50 -9.08
C ASP A 90 -8.85 -7.47 -7.99
N TYR A 91 -8.33 -6.32 -8.38
CA TYR A 91 -8.10 -5.22 -7.47
C TYR A 91 -9.28 -4.28 -7.41
N VAL A 92 -9.54 -3.74 -6.22
CA VAL A 92 -10.49 -2.66 -6.00
C VAL A 92 -9.67 -1.40 -5.74
N ARG A 93 -9.95 -0.33 -6.47
CA ARG A 93 -9.18 0.90 -6.30
C ARG A 93 -9.59 1.62 -5.01
N LEU A 94 -8.59 2.01 -4.23
CA LEU A 94 -8.80 2.80 -3.01
C LEU A 94 -8.44 4.26 -3.23
N TRP A 95 -7.49 4.53 -4.12
CA TRP A 95 -6.97 5.89 -4.29
C TRP A 95 -6.54 6.09 -5.74
N PRO A 96 -6.82 7.23 -6.37
CA PRO A 96 -7.56 8.37 -5.82
C PRO A 96 -9.02 8.02 -5.53
N ALA A 97 -9.57 8.66 -4.48
CA ALA A 97 -10.97 8.44 -4.11
C ALA A 97 -11.88 8.89 -5.26
N GLY A 98 -12.90 8.07 -5.53
CA GLY A 98 -13.85 8.40 -6.59
C GLY A 98 -13.41 8.04 -7.99
N ASP A 99 -12.17 7.59 -8.16
CA ASP A 99 -11.67 7.15 -9.46
C ASP A 99 -12.21 5.75 -9.73
N VAL A 100 -12.89 5.59 -10.87
CA VAL A 100 -13.48 4.29 -11.23
C VAL A 100 -12.61 3.51 -12.20
N THR A 101 -11.46 4.03 -12.55
CA THR A 101 -10.52 3.33 -13.41
C THR A 101 -9.98 2.10 -12.67
N ALA A 102 -9.85 0.99 -13.35
CA ALA A 102 -9.34 -0.23 -12.73
C ALA A 102 -7.91 -0.01 -12.23
N PHE A 103 -7.63 -0.52 -11.03
CA PHE A 103 -6.28 -0.50 -10.48
C PHE A 103 -5.53 -1.69 -11.05
N GLU A 104 -4.33 -1.46 -11.55
CA GLU A 104 -3.49 -2.53 -12.08
C GLU A 104 -2.12 -2.43 -11.46
N LEU A 105 -1.60 -3.58 -11.04
CA LEU A 105 -0.25 -3.64 -10.50
C LEU A 105 0.76 -3.67 -11.64
N ASN A 106 1.73 -2.77 -11.59
CA ASN A 106 2.78 -2.71 -12.62
C ASN A 106 4.04 -3.39 -12.16
#